data_9f80551082f0aa4f389de63787f2da2b
#
_entry.id   9f80551082f0aa4f389de63787f2da2b
#
_cell.length_a   1.000
_cell.length_b   1.000
_cell.length_c   1.000
_cell.angle_alpha   90.00
_cell.angle_beta   90.00
_cell.angle_gamma   90.00
#
_symmetry.space_group_name_H-M   'P 1'
#
loop_
_entity.id
_entity.type
_entity.pdbx_description
1 polymer ?
#
loop_
_entity_poly.entity_id
_entity_poly.type
_entity_poly.pdbx_seq_one_letter_code
_entity_poly.pdbx_strand_id
1 'polypeptide(L)'
;GSELAAELGHPVQINAYITPPQNQGFASHYDTHDVFVLQIAGTKHWRIHEPVLPDPLPHQTWDGRRAQVQDRAAQAPAIDALLQPGDALYLPRGYLHSAVAQGELSIHLTIGVHPLTGYDLARELIAAAEDDPELRRSLPMGVDVTDVDAMATHLRQAAQRLVDRLGQAGPELYRAAARRVGP
;
A
#
# COMPACT_ATOMS: atom_id res chain seq x y z
N GLY A 1 -4.96 17.01 9.72
CA GLY A 1 -4.20 16.09 8.83
C GLY A 1 -2.72 16.08 9.11
N SER A 2 -2.06 17.25 9.10
CA SER A 2 -0.59 17.38 9.28
C SER A 2 -0.08 16.91 10.65
N GLU A 3 -0.77 17.25 11.73
CA GLU A 3 -0.40 16.81 13.09
C GLU A 3 -0.47 15.29 13.21
N LEU A 4 -1.57 14.67 12.74
CA LEU A 4 -1.72 13.21 12.78
C LEU A 4 -0.66 12.50 11.92
N ALA A 5 -0.33 13.05 10.75
CA ALA A 5 0.73 12.50 9.92
C ALA A 5 2.10 12.57 10.63
N ALA A 6 2.37 13.65 11.36
CA ALA A 6 3.61 13.79 12.15
C ALA A 6 3.66 12.80 13.32
N GLU A 7 2.55 12.58 14.01
CA GLU A 7 2.46 11.60 15.12
C GLU A 7 2.60 10.16 14.65
N LEU A 8 1.97 9.81 13.51
CA LEU A 8 2.03 8.45 12.96
C LEU A 8 3.33 8.18 12.18
N GLY A 9 4.07 9.22 11.79
CA GLY A 9 5.26 9.07 10.95
C GLY A 9 4.96 8.62 9.51
N HIS A 10 3.70 8.71 9.08
CA HIS A 10 3.23 8.27 7.77
C HIS A 10 2.28 9.31 7.16
N PRO A 11 2.27 9.47 5.82
CA PRO A 11 1.29 10.31 5.14
C PRO A 11 -0.15 9.87 5.44
N VAL A 12 -1.03 10.85 5.65
CA VAL A 12 -2.44 10.61 6.02
C VAL A 12 -3.36 11.35 5.06
N GLN A 13 -4.43 10.68 4.65
CA GLN A 13 -5.53 11.22 3.87
C GLN A 13 -6.84 11.03 4.64
N ILE A 14 -7.69 12.07 4.68
CA ILE A 14 -8.99 12.00 5.35
C ILE A 14 -10.09 12.23 4.32
N ASN A 15 -11.06 11.31 4.27
CA ASN A 15 -12.22 11.40 3.41
C ASN A 15 -13.52 11.29 4.24
N ALA A 16 -14.55 12.00 3.83
CA ALA A 16 -15.92 11.87 4.36
C ALA A 16 -16.79 11.14 3.34
N TYR A 17 -17.50 10.11 3.81
CA TYR A 17 -18.43 9.34 3.01
C TYR A 17 -19.86 9.56 3.51
N ILE A 18 -20.70 10.09 2.63
CA ILE A 18 -22.13 10.29 2.86
C ILE A 18 -22.87 9.28 2.01
N THR A 19 -23.48 8.28 2.64
CA THR A 19 -24.14 7.16 1.95
C THR A 19 -25.65 7.22 2.19
N PRO A 20 -26.48 7.36 1.15
CA PRO A 20 -27.94 7.29 1.27
C PRO A 20 -28.41 5.95 1.85
N PRO A 21 -29.64 5.90 2.40
CA PRO A 21 -30.21 4.68 2.97
C PRO A 21 -30.16 3.49 2.00
N GLN A 22 -29.83 2.31 2.52
CA GLN A 22 -29.81 1.04 1.80
C GLN A 22 -28.85 0.97 0.59
N ASN A 23 -27.99 1.98 0.41
CA ASN A 23 -26.98 1.95 -0.62
C ASN A 23 -25.71 1.24 -0.13
N GLN A 24 -25.22 0.35 -0.99
CA GLN A 24 -23.86 -0.16 -0.91
C GLN A 24 -22.93 0.90 -1.53
N GLY A 25 -21.84 1.23 -0.85
CA GLY A 25 -20.83 2.12 -1.39
C GLY A 25 -20.07 1.45 -2.53
N PHE A 26 -19.02 0.73 -2.23
CA PHE A 26 -18.24 -0.03 -3.20
C PHE A 26 -18.52 -1.53 -3.05
N ALA A 27 -18.35 -2.29 -4.16
CA ALA A 27 -18.24 -3.74 -4.10
C ALA A 27 -17.05 -4.14 -3.23
N SER A 28 -17.00 -5.40 -2.79
CA SER A 28 -15.88 -5.91 -1.99
C SER A 28 -14.55 -5.65 -2.70
N HIS A 29 -13.65 -5.00 -2.00
CA HIS A 29 -12.31 -4.63 -2.45
C HIS A 29 -11.37 -4.54 -1.26
N TYR A 30 -10.08 -4.30 -1.49
CA TYR A 30 -9.13 -3.93 -0.46
C TYR A 30 -8.39 -2.66 -0.86
N ASP A 31 -7.93 -1.93 0.16
CA ASP A 31 -7.05 -0.79 -0.01
C ASP A 31 -5.58 -1.19 0.12
N THR A 32 -4.69 -0.44 -0.52
CA THR A 32 -3.23 -0.60 -0.42
C THR A 32 -2.62 0.25 0.70
N HIS A 33 -3.45 0.85 1.53
CA HIS A 33 -3.11 1.64 2.71
C HIS A 33 -3.99 1.22 3.90
N ASP A 34 -3.54 1.50 5.10
CA ASP A 34 -4.31 1.22 6.31
C ASP A 34 -5.44 2.24 6.45
N VAL A 35 -6.58 1.83 7.00
CA VAL A 35 -7.75 2.70 7.13
C VAL A 35 -8.34 2.62 8.53
N PHE A 36 -8.52 3.78 9.15
CA PHE A 36 -9.41 3.91 10.30
C PHE A 36 -10.75 4.46 9.79
N VAL A 37 -11.83 3.79 10.14
CA VAL A 37 -13.21 4.22 9.86
C VAL A 37 -13.80 4.74 11.16
N LEU A 38 -14.35 5.95 11.13
CA LEU A 38 -15.06 6.54 12.27
C LEU A 38 -16.50 6.77 11.87
N GLN A 39 -17.46 6.06 12.47
CA GLN A 39 -18.89 6.23 12.20
C GLN A 39 -19.39 7.48 12.92
N ILE A 40 -19.91 8.44 12.16
CA ILE A 40 -20.32 9.77 12.68
C ILE A 40 -21.83 9.87 12.85
N ALA A 41 -22.61 9.40 11.86
CA ALA A 41 -24.06 9.45 11.91
C ALA A 41 -24.67 8.28 11.14
N GLY A 42 -25.89 7.88 11.53
CA GLY A 42 -26.54 6.69 10.99
C GLY A 42 -25.75 5.42 11.26
N THR A 43 -26.20 4.31 10.70
CA THR A 43 -25.57 3.01 10.90
C THR A 43 -25.07 2.43 9.58
N LYS A 44 -23.99 1.66 9.64
CA LYS A 44 -23.41 1.01 8.47
C LYS A 44 -22.95 -0.40 8.81
N HIS A 45 -23.41 -1.36 8.02
CA HIS A 45 -23.07 -2.77 8.17
C HIS A 45 -21.81 -3.06 7.36
N TRP A 46 -20.78 -3.53 8.03
CA TRP A 46 -19.46 -3.85 7.46
C TRP A 46 -19.21 -5.35 7.45
N ARG A 47 -18.73 -5.84 6.33
CA ARG A 47 -18.22 -7.20 6.17
C ARG A 47 -16.75 -7.15 5.80
N ILE A 48 -15.91 -7.76 6.63
CA ILE A 48 -14.47 -7.78 6.48
C ILE A 48 -14.02 -9.23 6.29
N HIS A 49 -13.20 -9.48 5.28
CA HIS A 49 -12.64 -10.80 5.03
C HIS A 49 -11.11 -10.73 5.07
N GLU A 50 -10.50 -11.87 5.38
CA GLU A 50 -9.05 -12.04 5.34
C GLU A 50 -8.48 -11.63 3.97
N PRO A 51 -7.24 -11.12 3.92
CA PRO A 51 -6.64 -10.66 2.68
C PRO A 51 -6.42 -11.78 1.67
N VAL A 52 -6.49 -11.43 0.38
CA VAL A 52 -5.99 -12.27 -0.72
C VAL A 52 -4.52 -11.97 -1.02
N LEU A 53 -4.06 -10.80 -0.65
CA LEU A 53 -2.66 -10.38 -0.66
C LEU A 53 -2.39 -9.60 0.64
N PRO A 54 -1.65 -10.19 1.59
CA PRO A 54 -1.22 -9.45 2.77
C PRO A 54 -0.26 -8.31 2.42
N ASP A 55 -0.37 -7.20 3.14
CA ASP A 55 0.53 -6.05 3.04
C ASP A 55 0.81 -5.55 1.61
N PRO A 56 -0.24 -5.32 0.78
CA PRO A 56 -0.04 -4.92 -0.61
C PRO A 56 0.72 -3.60 -0.71
N LEU A 57 1.62 -3.51 -1.68
CA LEU A 57 2.26 -2.26 -2.07
C LEU A 57 1.29 -1.38 -2.88
N PRO A 58 1.51 -0.06 -2.97
CA PRO A 58 0.58 0.87 -3.62
C PRO A 58 0.16 0.50 -5.06
N HIS A 59 1.03 -0.16 -5.82
CA HIS A 59 0.74 -0.60 -7.19
C HIS A 59 0.07 -1.99 -7.26
N GLN A 60 -0.10 -2.69 -6.14
CA GLN A 60 -0.68 -4.03 -6.07
C GLN A 60 -2.17 -3.96 -5.73
N THR A 61 -2.93 -3.22 -6.52
CA THR A 61 -4.36 -3.02 -6.32
C THR A 61 -5.17 -4.30 -6.54
N TRP A 62 -6.39 -4.30 -6.03
CA TRP A 62 -7.34 -5.43 -6.16
C TRP A 62 -7.77 -5.68 -7.61
N ASP A 63 -7.65 -4.69 -8.51
CA ASP A 63 -8.07 -4.82 -9.92
C ASP A 63 -7.41 -5.99 -10.64
N GLY A 64 -6.16 -6.25 -10.38
CA GLY A 64 -5.43 -7.39 -10.92
C GLY A 64 -5.79 -8.74 -10.29
N ARG A 65 -6.67 -8.75 -9.26
CA ARG A 65 -7.04 -9.92 -8.45
C ARG A 65 -8.54 -10.10 -8.28
N ARG A 66 -9.35 -9.56 -9.20
CA ARG A 66 -10.81 -9.52 -9.10
C ARG A 66 -11.44 -10.89 -8.82
N ALA A 67 -11.00 -11.94 -9.49
CA ALA A 67 -11.52 -13.29 -9.28
C ALA A 67 -11.25 -13.76 -7.83
N GLN A 68 -10.03 -13.60 -7.33
CA GLN A 68 -9.64 -13.97 -5.97
C GLN A 68 -10.42 -13.16 -4.91
N VAL A 69 -10.64 -11.86 -5.18
CA VAL A 69 -11.45 -10.99 -4.32
C VAL A 69 -12.90 -11.46 -4.26
N GLN A 70 -13.50 -11.79 -5.40
CA GLN A 70 -14.87 -12.31 -5.47
C GLN A 70 -15.00 -13.66 -4.75
N ASP A 71 -14.08 -14.58 -4.97
CA ASP A 71 -14.07 -15.89 -4.32
C ASP A 71 -13.92 -15.76 -2.79
N ARG A 72 -13.07 -14.84 -2.33
CA ARG A 72 -12.90 -14.58 -0.89
C ARG A 72 -14.13 -13.90 -0.29
N ALA A 73 -14.73 -12.92 -0.97
CA ALA A 73 -15.92 -12.21 -0.53
C ALA A 73 -17.17 -13.10 -0.45
N ALA A 74 -17.20 -14.24 -1.16
CA ALA A 74 -18.26 -15.23 -1.09
C ALA A 74 -18.15 -16.15 0.15
N GLN A 75 -17.02 -16.13 0.86
CA GLN A 75 -16.81 -16.91 2.09
C GLN A 75 -17.40 -16.19 3.31
N ALA A 76 -17.40 -16.88 4.46
CA ALA A 76 -17.77 -16.23 5.71
C ALA A 76 -16.80 -15.11 6.05
N PRO A 77 -17.28 -13.91 6.41
CA PRO A 77 -16.42 -12.82 6.81
C PRO A 77 -15.73 -13.11 8.14
N ALA A 78 -14.53 -12.56 8.31
CA ALA A 78 -13.82 -12.57 9.59
C ALA A 78 -14.50 -11.64 10.62
N ILE A 79 -15.05 -10.50 10.12
CA ILE A 79 -15.86 -9.57 10.91
C ILE A 79 -17.14 -9.26 10.13
N ASP A 80 -18.26 -9.38 10.80
CA ASP A 80 -19.60 -9.00 10.34
C ASP A 80 -20.20 -8.08 11.43
N ALA A 81 -20.15 -6.77 11.23
CA ALA A 81 -20.45 -5.80 12.28
C ALA A 81 -21.29 -4.61 11.80
N LEU A 82 -22.21 -4.20 12.65
CA LEU A 82 -22.96 -2.96 12.47
C LEU A 82 -22.29 -1.85 13.27
N LEU A 83 -21.71 -0.87 12.57
CA LEU A 83 -21.15 0.31 13.21
C LEU A 83 -22.23 1.36 13.46
N GLN A 84 -22.22 1.92 14.68
CA GLN A 84 -23.09 2.99 15.16
C GLN A 84 -22.25 4.27 15.39
N PRO A 85 -22.90 5.45 15.49
CA PRO A 85 -22.19 6.69 15.79
C PRO A 85 -21.31 6.57 17.05
N GLY A 86 -20.03 6.89 16.92
CA GLY A 86 -19.01 6.75 17.94
C GLY A 86 -18.14 5.49 17.80
N ASP A 87 -18.56 4.51 17.00
CA ASP A 87 -17.74 3.32 16.73
C ASP A 87 -16.57 3.65 15.79
N ALA A 88 -15.47 2.93 15.99
CA ALA A 88 -14.30 2.95 15.14
C ALA A 88 -13.92 1.55 14.67
N LEU A 89 -13.46 1.43 13.42
CA LEU A 89 -12.98 0.19 12.84
C LEU A 89 -11.59 0.45 12.23
N TYR A 90 -10.61 -0.39 12.58
CA TYR A 90 -9.32 -0.39 11.91
C TYR A 90 -9.26 -1.52 10.89
N LEU A 91 -8.89 -1.17 9.68
CA LEU A 91 -8.70 -2.07 8.55
C LEU A 91 -7.23 -2.02 8.10
N PRO A 92 -6.44 -3.04 8.39
CA PRO A 92 -5.11 -3.16 7.80
C PRO A 92 -5.23 -3.25 6.27
N ARG A 93 -4.26 -2.72 5.55
CA ARG A 93 -4.21 -2.85 4.08
C ARG A 93 -4.29 -4.31 3.65
N GLY A 94 -4.96 -4.54 2.53
CA GLY A 94 -5.17 -5.90 2.01
C GLY A 94 -6.42 -6.61 2.52
N TYR A 95 -6.99 -6.20 3.66
CA TYR A 95 -8.24 -6.78 4.15
C TYR A 95 -9.40 -6.39 3.23
N LEU A 96 -10.14 -7.41 2.75
CA LEU A 96 -11.29 -7.16 1.90
C LEU A 96 -12.43 -6.60 2.75
N HIS A 97 -13.08 -5.60 2.22
CA HIS A 97 -14.20 -4.99 2.90
C HIS A 97 -15.31 -4.54 1.95
N SER A 98 -16.51 -4.55 2.47
CA SER A 98 -17.70 -3.94 1.86
C SER A 98 -18.61 -3.40 2.95
N ALA A 99 -19.38 -2.37 2.64
CA ALA A 99 -20.24 -1.76 3.63
C ALA A 99 -21.57 -1.25 3.02
N VAL A 100 -22.67 -1.41 3.77
CA VAL A 100 -24.03 -1.03 3.36
C VAL A 100 -24.67 -0.18 4.44
N ALA A 101 -25.15 1.00 4.08
CA ALA A 101 -25.92 1.87 5.00
C ALA A 101 -27.27 1.21 5.35
N GLN A 102 -27.67 1.31 6.63
CA GLN A 102 -28.88 0.67 7.14
C GLN A 102 -29.95 1.70 7.48
N GLY A 103 -31.06 1.65 6.72
CA GLY A 103 -32.30 2.36 7.05
C GLY A 103 -32.31 3.88 6.98
N GLU A 104 -31.17 4.54 7.16
CA GLU A 104 -31.03 6.00 7.19
C GLU A 104 -29.74 6.47 6.52
N LEU A 105 -29.56 7.80 6.40
CA LEU A 105 -28.34 8.41 5.91
C LEU A 105 -27.17 8.04 6.82
N SER A 106 -26.14 7.43 6.27
CA SER A 106 -24.93 7.07 7.01
C SER A 106 -23.77 7.99 6.64
N ILE A 107 -23.09 8.51 7.65
CA ILE A 107 -21.91 9.36 7.50
C ILE A 107 -20.75 8.72 8.28
N HIS A 108 -19.65 8.48 7.61
CA HIS A 108 -18.40 8.08 8.26
C HIS A 108 -17.20 8.83 7.68
N LEU A 109 -16.18 8.98 8.49
CA LEU A 109 -14.86 9.44 8.06
C LEU A 109 -13.97 8.24 7.87
N THR A 110 -13.11 8.28 6.87
CA THR A 110 -11.95 7.39 6.76
C THR A 110 -10.67 8.18 6.89
N ILE A 111 -9.74 7.63 7.67
CA ILE A 111 -8.38 8.13 7.80
C ILE A 111 -7.49 7.07 7.17
N GLY A 112 -7.07 7.32 5.93
CA GLY A 112 -6.13 6.47 5.21
C GLY A 112 -4.71 6.80 5.64
N VAL A 113 -3.96 5.80 6.09
CA VAL A 113 -2.53 5.93 6.46
C VAL A 113 -1.72 5.20 5.40
N HIS A 114 -0.90 5.94 4.67
CA HIS A 114 -0.04 5.41 3.60
C HIS A 114 1.29 4.95 4.20
N PRO A 115 1.49 3.64 4.45
CA PRO A 115 2.68 3.18 5.15
C PRO A 115 3.93 3.32 4.28
N LEU A 116 4.99 3.86 4.87
CA LEU A 116 6.34 3.76 4.34
C LEU A 116 6.86 2.36 4.64
N THR A 117 7.28 1.65 3.62
CA THR A 117 7.67 0.23 3.73
C THR A 117 9.18 0.03 3.58
N GLY A 118 9.68 -1.15 3.98
CA GLY A 118 11.06 -1.54 3.70
C GLY A 118 11.36 -1.55 2.19
N TYR A 119 10.34 -1.80 1.35
CA TYR A 119 10.48 -1.72 -0.11
C TYR A 119 10.74 -0.28 -0.58
N ASP A 120 10.06 0.72 0.01
CA ASP A 120 10.30 2.13 -0.30
C ASP A 120 11.72 2.54 0.12
N LEU A 121 12.18 2.11 1.31
CA LEU A 121 13.54 2.37 1.76
C LEU A 121 14.57 1.74 0.81
N ALA A 122 14.35 0.50 0.35
CA ALA A 122 15.24 -0.15 -0.61
C ALA A 122 15.29 0.60 -1.95
N ARG A 123 14.16 1.08 -2.45
CA ARG A 123 14.09 1.92 -3.66
C ARG A 123 14.93 3.19 -3.51
N GLU A 124 14.83 3.87 -2.37
CA GLU A 124 15.60 5.10 -2.12
C GLU A 124 17.11 4.81 -1.97
N LEU A 125 17.50 3.66 -1.45
CA LEU A 125 18.90 3.22 -1.45
C LEU A 125 19.41 2.99 -2.87
N ILE A 126 18.62 2.36 -3.74
CA ILE A 126 18.96 2.19 -5.16
C ILE A 126 19.08 3.55 -5.83
N ALA A 127 18.12 4.46 -5.61
CA ALA A 127 18.15 5.81 -6.16
C ALA A 127 19.37 6.62 -5.67
N ALA A 128 19.77 6.45 -4.40
CA ALA A 128 20.95 7.11 -3.87
C ALA A 128 22.27 6.57 -4.43
N ALA A 129 22.27 5.40 -5.09
CA ALA A 129 23.42 4.81 -5.77
C ALA A 129 23.55 5.25 -7.25
N GLU A 130 22.70 6.17 -7.73
CA GLU A 130 22.70 6.65 -9.13
C GLU A 130 24.01 7.29 -9.60
N ASP A 131 24.84 7.79 -8.66
CA ASP A 131 26.13 8.37 -8.95
C ASP A 131 27.25 7.35 -9.18
N ASP A 132 27.01 6.04 -8.97
CA ASP A 132 27.99 5.01 -9.20
C ASP A 132 28.29 4.84 -10.69
N PRO A 133 29.54 5.09 -11.16
CA PRO A 133 29.87 5.03 -12.57
C PRO A 133 29.63 3.66 -13.21
N GLU A 134 29.81 2.58 -12.46
CA GLU A 134 29.60 1.21 -12.97
C GLU A 134 28.13 0.90 -13.18
N LEU A 135 27.24 1.37 -12.28
CA LEU A 135 25.80 1.24 -12.44
C LEU A 135 25.25 2.10 -13.59
N ARG A 136 25.96 3.18 -13.94
CA ARG A 136 25.58 4.07 -15.05
C ARG A 136 26.03 3.59 -16.42
N ARG A 137 26.86 2.56 -16.49
CA ARG A 137 27.33 2.02 -17.79
C ARG A 137 26.21 1.38 -18.57
N SER A 138 26.20 1.62 -19.87
CA SER A 138 25.35 0.89 -20.80
C SER A 138 25.73 -0.58 -20.85
N LEU A 139 24.77 -1.44 -21.07
CA LEU A 139 25.03 -2.81 -21.45
C LEU A 139 25.84 -2.84 -22.77
N PRO A 140 26.68 -3.87 -22.99
CA PRO A 140 27.41 -4.02 -24.24
C PRO A 140 26.46 -4.02 -25.45
N MET A 141 26.91 -3.44 -26.56
CA MET A 141 26.15 -3.55 -27.82
C MET A 141 26.04 -5.02 -28.24
N GLY A 142 24.91 -5.39 -28.80
CA GLY A 142 24.63 -6.77 -29.24
C GLY A 142 24.12 -7.71 -28.16
N VAL A 143 23.89 -7.23 -26.94
CA VAL A 143 23.17 -8.01 -25.92
C VAL A 143 21.71 -8.18 -26.37
N ASP A 144 21.27 -9.42 -26.46
CA ASP A 144 19.86 -9.75 -26.69
C ASP A 144 19.08 -9.57 -25.38
N VAL A 145 18.32 -8.49 -25.26
CA VAL A 145 17.51 -8.19 -24.07
C VAL A 145 16.31 -9.14 -23.91
N THR A 146 16.01 -9.97 -24.91
CA THR A 146 14.97 -10.99 -24.85
C THR A 146 15.50 -12.34 -24.35
N ASP A 147 16.83 -12.53 -24.34
CA ASP A 147 17.48 -13.70 -23.75
C ASP A 147 17.49 -13.57 -22.22
N VAL A 148 16.63 -14.36 -21.58
CA VAL A 148 16.43 -14.34 -20.11
C VAL A 148 17.71 -14.73 -19.36
N ASP A 149 18.50 -15.67 -19.87
CA ASP A 149 19.73 -16.16 -19.20
C ASP A 149 20.86 -15.12 -19.31
N ALA A 150 21.01 -14.50 -20.48
CA ALA A 150 21.93 -13.37 -20.68
C ALA A 150 21.57 -12.22 -19.74
N MET A 151 20.31 -11.82 -19.70
CA MET A 151 19.82 -10.74 -18.83
C MET A 151 19.97 -11.08 -17.34
N ALA A 152 19.71 -12.34 -16.93
CA ALA A 152 19.93 -12.76 -15.55
C ALA A 152 21.41 -12.62 -15.11
N THR A 153 22.36 -12.80 -16.04
CA THR A 153 23.78 -12.57 -15.76
C THR A 153 24.09 -11.09 -15.51
N HIS A 154 23.58 -10.20 -16.35
CA HIS A 154 23.73 -8.76 -16.16
C HIS A 154 23.03 -8.26 -14.88
N LEU A 155 21.87 -8.79 -14.56
CA LEU A 155 21.15 -8.48 -13.31
C LEU A 155 21.97 -8.89 -12.07
N ARG A 156 22.62 -10.09 -12.09
CA ARG A 156 23.50 -10.52 -11.00
C ARG A 156 24.69 -9.57 -10.83
N GLN A 157 25.31 -9.14 -11.91
CA GLN A 157 26.42 -8.19 -11.88
C GLN A 157 25.97 -6.82 -11.29
N ALA A 158 24.85 -6.31 -11.74
CA ALA A 158 24.29 -5.07 -11.20
C ALA A 158 23.92 -5.21 -9.71
N ALA A 159 23.33 -6.32 -9.30
CA ALA A 159 23.01 -6.60 -7.90
C ALA A 159 24.28 -6.67 -7.03
N GLN A 160 25.31 -7.38 -7.49
CA GLN A 160 26.59 -7.44 -6.77
C GLN A 160 27.22 -6.06 -6.64
N ARG A 161 27.23 -5.27 -7.71
CA ARG A 161 27.75 -3.90 -7.67
C ARG A 161 27.01 -3.02 -6.69
N LEU A 162 25.68 -3.13 -6.64
CA LEU A 162 24.86 -2.41 -5.67
C LEU A 162 25.20 -2.81 -4.24
N VAL A 163 25.33 -4.11 -3.96
CA VAL A 163 25.73 -4.62 -2.64
C VAL A 163 27.11 -4.08 -2.24
N ASP A 164 28.10 -4.13 -3.14
CA ASP A 164 29.45 -3.60 -2.89
C ASP A 164 29.41 -2.09 -2.60
N ARG A 165 28.63 -1.35 -3.38
CA ARG A 165 28.46 0.09 -3.21
C ARG A 165 27.82 0.43 -1.85
N LEU A 166 26.79 -0.30 -1.45
CA LEU A 166 26.14 -0.13 -0.16
C LEU A 166 27.03 -0.54 0.99
N GLY A 167 27.78 -1.65 0.85
CA GLY A 167 28.73 -2.14 1.87
C GLY A 167 29.93 -1.22 2.12
N GLN A 168 30.34 -0.46 1.10
CA GLN A 168 31.43 0.54 1.19
C GLN A 168 30.91 1.96 1.50
N ALA A 169 29.58 2.13 1.56
CA ALA A 169 28.98 3.43 1.74
C ALA A 169 29.20 3.97 3.15
N GLY A 170 29.70 5.19 3.22
CA GLY A 170 29.69 5.96 4.45
C GLY A 170 28.26 6.42 4.84
N PRO A 171 28.10 6.99 6.02
CA PRO A 171 26.79 7.45 6.53
C PRO A 171 26.09 8.46 5.60
N GLU A 172 26.80 9.11 4.69
CA GLU A 172 26.25 10.12 3.78
C GLU A 172 25.28 9.52 2.74
N LEU A 173 25.53 8.30 2.24
CA LEU A 173 24.62 7.63 1.31
C LEU A 173 23.29 7.33 1.99
N TYR A 174 23.33 6.80 3.22
CA TYR A 174 22.11 6.51 3.98
C TYR A 174 21.34 7.78 4.35
N ARG A 175 22.05 8.87 4.66
CA ARG A 175 21.41 10.18 4.88
C ARG A 175 20.78 10.74 3.61
N ALA A 176 21.42 10.55 2.46
CA ALA A 176 20.87 10.96 1.17
C ALA A 176 19.58 10.18 0.85
N ALA A 177 19.58 8.86 1.04
CA ALA A 177 18.38 8.03 0.90
C ALA A 177 17.28 8.47 1.89
N ALA A 178 17.62 8.69 3.17
CA ALA A 178 16.66 9.11 4.18
C ALA A 178 15.98 10.45 3.85
N ARG A 179 16.71 11.41 3.26
CA ARG A 179 16.13 12.69 2.83
C ARG A 179 15.11 12.55 1.69
N ARG A 180 15.16 11.45 0.93
CA ARG A 180 14.20 11.17 -0.16
C ARG A 180 12.90 10.52 0.33
N VAL A 181 12.93 9.93 1.53
CA VAL A 181 11.75 9.28 2.15
C VAL A 181 10.82 10.29 2.82
N GLY A 182 11.36 11.41 3.29
CA GLY A 182 10.58 12.45 3.96
C GLY A 182 9.73 13.28 2.98
N PRO A 183 8.68 13.94 3.49
CA PRO A 183 7.87 14.89 2.71
C PRO A 183 8.68 16.10 2.27
#